data_a6a0c8abef486e0da654b270e2e94704
#
_entry.id   a6a0c8abef486e0da654b270e2e94704
#
_cell.length_a   1.000
_cell.length_b   1.000
_cell.length_c   1.000
_cell.angle_alpha   90.00
_cell.angle_beta   90.00
_cell.angle_gamma   90.00
#
_symmetry.space_group_name_H-M   'P 1'
#
loop_
_entity.id
_entity.type
_entity.pdbx_description
1 polymer ?
#
loop_
_entity_poly.entity_id
_entity_poly.type
_entity_poly.pdbx_seq_one_letter_code
_entity_poly.pdbx_strand_id
1 'polypeptide(L)'
;SITVYEPGVYLRDSSNGTNGQNDLPPKIAGQIGNRANNRQGSSGTPAYKKGFRAVAINATDSNQDMLSYAIYFLGEGETQWKLLKDDLHNPSYSWDSETFPDGMYTVKVTVSDAPSNPPDQTLRSEMISEPFLVDNTAPRIADIKMNRLTLSFTVQDVASPVFKVEYAIDGGD
;
A
#
# COMPACT_ATOMS: atom_id res chain seq x y z
N SER A 1 11.12 -11.16 -0.14
CA SER A 1 9.66 -11.05 -0.18
C SER A 1 9.21 -9.61 -0.37
N ILE A 2 8.03 -9.42 -0.95
CA ILE A 2 7.36 -8.14 -1.14
C ILE A 2 6.09 -8.14 -0.27
N THR A 3 5.80 -7.02 0.37
CA THR A 3 4.53 -6.78 1.07
C THR A 3 3.94 -5.48 0.54
N VAL A 4 2.78 -5.54 -0.12
CA VAL A 4 1.97 -4.38 -0.45
C VAL A 4 1.01 -4.16 0.71
N TYR A 5 0.98 -2.95 1.26
CA TYR A 5 0.13 -2.61 2.40
C TYR A 5 -1.28 -2.25 1.98
N GLU A 6 -2.20 -2.36 2.92
CA GLU A 6 -3.59 -1.90 2.80
C GLU A 6 -3.69 -0.42 2.42
N PRO A 7 -4.82 0.01 1.81
CA PRO A 7 -5.05 1.43 1.50
C PRO A 7 -4.91 2.33 2.73
N GLY A 8 -4.32 3.50 2.55
CA GLY A 8 -4.09 4.47 3.61
C GLY A 8 -2.78 4.27 4.36
N VAL A 9 -1.94 3.30 4.01
CA VAL A 9 -0.63 3.14 4.63
C VAL A 9 0.44 3.94 3.88
N TYR A 10 1.15 4.74 4.65
CA TYR A 10 2.34 5.48 4.25
C TYR A 10 3.51 5.08 5.16
N LEU A 11 4.67 4.77 4.59
CA LEU A 11 5.87 4.44 5.34
C LEU A 11 6.74 5.70 5.49
N ARG A 12 6.95 6.13 6.73
CA ARG A 12 7.85 7.26 7.05
C ARG A 12 9.27 6.76 7.21
N ASP A 13 10.23 7.52 6.72
CA ASP A 13 11.62 7.25 7.03
C ASP A 13 11.88 7.37 8.53
N SER A 14 12.62 6.44 9.09
CA SER A 14 12.88 6.34 10.54
C SER A 14 13.73 7.47 11.11
N SER A 15 14.20 8.40 10.27
CA SER A 15 15.05 9.54 10.67
C SER A 15 14.30 10.69 11.35
N ASN A 16 12.95 10.73 11.29
CA ASN A 16 12.14 11.75 11.96
C ASN A 16 11.16 11.08 12.94
N GLY A 17 11.65 10.83 14.15
CA GLY A 17 10.85 10.27 15.23
C GLY A 17 9.76 11.23 15.71
N THR A 18 8.51 10.92 15.41
CA THR A 18 7.34 11.35 16.18
C THR A 18 6.35 10.20 16.26
N ASN A 19 5.81 10.00 17.46
CA ASN A 19 4.85 8.96 17.83
C ASN A 19 3.62 8.94 16.90
N GLY A 20 3.64 8.09 15.85
CA GLY A 20 2.53 7.91 14.91
C GLY A 20 1.77 6.61 15.07
N GLN A 21 1.93 5.89 16.19
CA GLN A 21 1.23 4.61 16.41
C GLN A 21 -0.28 4.74 16.67
N ASN A 22 -0.75 5.93 17.08
CA ASN A 22 -2.17 6.15 17.42
C ASN A 22 -3.07 6.47 16.23
N ASP A 23 -2.49 6.72 15.04
CA ASP A 23 -3.24 7.15 13.86
C ASP A 23 -3.55 6.01 12.87
N LEU A 24 -3.21 4.77 13.22
CA LEU A 24 -3.41 3.62 12.34
C LEU A 24 -4.77 2.95 12.58
N PRO A 25 -5.50 2.59 11.52
CA PRO A 25 -6.69 1.74 11.64
C PRO A 25 -6.36 0.42 12.35
N PRO A 26 -7.27 -0.14 13.16
CA PRO A 26 -7.03 -1.36 13.97
C PRO A 26 -6.54 -2.58 13.19
N LYS A 27 -6.94 -2.73 11.91
CA LYS A 27 -6.49 -3.82 11.03
C LYS A 27 -5.01 -3.75 10.68
N ILE A 28 -4.44 -2.56 10.63
CA ILE A 28 -3.03 -2.33 10.26
C ILE A 28 -2.14 -2.52 11.48
N ALA A 29 -2.59 -2.12 12.66
CA ALA A 29 -1.85 -2.29 13.91
C ALA A 29 -1.52 -3.78 14.21
N GLY A 30 -2.42 -4.71 13.88
CA GLY A 30 -2.21 -6.15 14.07
C GLY A 30 -1.15 -6.77 13.13
N GLN A 31 -0.97 -6.23 11.93
CA GLN A 31 0.04 -6.72 10.97
C GLN A 31 1.46 -6.28 11.32
N ILE A 32 1.60 -5.17 12.02
CA ILE A 32 2.89 -4.56 12.36
C ILE A 32 3.51 -5.23 13.59
N GLY A 33 2.69 -5.66 14.55
CA GLY A 33 3.14 -6.22 15.83
C GLY A 33 4.03 -7.46 15.71
N ASN A 34 3.93 -8.25 14.63
CA ASN A 34 4.70 -9.47 14.44
C ASN A 34 6.00 -9.31 13.65
N ARG A 35 6.31 -8.12 13.12
CA ARG A 35 7.48 -7.88 12.24
C ARG A 35 8.56 -6.97 12.83
N ALA A 36 8.34 -6.38 13.99
CA ALA A 36 9.25 -5.41 14.60
C ALA A 36 10.59 -5.98 15.08
N ASN A 37 10.81 -7.30 15.02
CA ASN A 37 12.00 -7.94 15.58
C ASN A 37 13.09 -8.35 14.57
N ASN A 38 12.98 -7.98 13.29
CA ASN A 38 14.04 -8.30 12.33
C ASN A 38 14.77 -7.03 11.90
N ARG A 39 15.89 -6.76 12.58
CA ARG A 39 16.80 -5.64 12.33
C ARG A 39 17.69 -5.93 11.12
N GLN A 40 17.17 -5.77 9.92
CA GLN A 40 17.99 -5.57 8.70
C GLN A 40 17.14 -4.89 7.62
N GLY A 41 17.39 -3.59 7.41
CA GLY A 41 16.67 -2.75 6.48
C GLY A 41 15.40 -2.15 7.13
N SER A 42 15.52 -0.94 7.68
CA SER A 42 14.37 -0.22 8.26
C SER A 42 13.40 0.17 7.13
N SER A 43 12.39 -0.65 6.90
CA SER A 43 11.31 -0.37 5.95
C SER A 43 10.31 0.66 6.51
N GLY A 44 10.80 1.78 7.03
CA GLY A 44 9.99 2.91 7.49
C GLY A 44 8.96 2.57 8.60
N THR A 45 8.46 3.59 9.28
CA THR A 45 7.38 3.44 10.27
C THR A 45 6.04 3.69 9.59
N PRO A 46 5.08 2.74 9.64
CA PRO A 46 3.77 2.93 9.07
C PRO A 46 3.01 4.08 9.73
N ALA A 47 2.37 4.90 8.91
CA ALA A 47 1.46 5.95 9.32
C ALA A 47 0.24 5.94 8.38
N TYR A 48 -0.87 6.54 8.81
CA TYR A 48 -2.03 6.69 7.95
C TYR A 48 -1.92 7.96 7.09
N LYS A 49 -2.18 7.81 5.80
CA LYS A 49 -2.39 8.92 4.87
C LYS A 49 -3.40 8.47 3.81
N LYS A 50 -4.57 9.11 3.80
CA LYS A 50 -5.63 8.83 2.83
C LYS A 50 -5.07 8.87 1.40
N GLY A 51 -5.51 7.94 0.55
CA GLY A 51 -5.08 7.83 -0.85
C GLY A 51 -3.70 7.19 -1.05
N PHE A 52 -2.93 6.95 0.03
CA PHE A 52 -1.60 6.37 -0.09
C PHE A 52 -1.60 4.85 0.01
N ARG A 53 -0.65 4.26 -0.69
CA ARG A 53 -0.21 2.87 -0.52
C ARG A 53 1.28 2.81 -0.33
N ALA A 54 1.73 1.70 0.23
CA ALA A 54 3.14 1.46 0.45
C ALA A 54 3.52 0.03 0.06
N VAL A 55 4.77 -0.16 -0.32
CA VAL A 55 5.41 -1.45 -0.48
C VAL A 55 6.64 -1.52 0.42
N ALA A 56 6.79 -2.64 1.13
CA ALA A 56 8.02 -3.00 1.81
C ALA A 56 8.67 -4.19 1.12
N ILE A 57 9.98 -4.13 0.99
CA ILE A 57 10.81 -5.10 0.30
C ILE A 57 11.72 -5.75 1.33
N ASN A 58 11.76 -7.07 1.37
CA ASN A 58 12.74 -7.80 2.14
C ASN A 58 13.64 -8.58 1.18
N ALA A 59 14.80 -8.01 0.91
CA ALA A 59 15.87 -8.60 0.13
C ALA A 59 17.11 -8.75 1.01
N THR A 60 17.87 -9.81 0.79
CA THR A 60 19.15 -10.07 1.46
C THR A 60 20.19 -10.37 0.40
N ASP A 61 21.38 -9.87 0.61
CA ASP A 61 22.56 -10.19 -0.16
C ASP A 61 23.58 -10.92 0.73
N SER A 62 24.18 -12.01 0.24
CA SER A 62 25.13 -12.83 1.01
C SER A 62 26.46 -12.15 1.26
N ASN A 63 26.83 -11.20 0.39
CA ASN A 63 28.08 -10.44 0.49
C ASN A 63 27.86 -9.12 1.25
N GLN A 64 26.60 -8.80 1.63
CA GLN A 64 26.21 -7.55 2.25
C GLN A 64 26.43 -6.33 1.35
N ASP A 65 26.29 -6.51 0.05
CA ASP A 65 26.40 -5.44 -0.93
C ASP A 65 25.25 -4.42 -0.79
N MET A 66 25.53 -3.18 -1.21
CA MET A 66 24.47 -2.17 -1.30
C MET A 66 23.51 -2.55 -2.42
N LEU A 67 22.22 -2.54 -2.10
CA LEU A 67 21.16 -2.86 -3.02
C LEU A 67 20.45 -1.61 -3.53
N SER A 68 20.10 -1.63 -4.80
CA SER A 68 19.19 -0.68 -5.42
C SER A 68 17.92 -1.38 -5.88
N TYR A 69 16.80 -0.65 -5.88
CA TYR A 69 15.48 -1.19 -6.19
C TYR A 69 14.81 -0.36 -7.28
N ALA A 70 14.10 -1.04 -8.18
CA ALA A 70 13.16 -0.42 -9.08
C ALA A 70 11.78 -1.07 -8.91
N ILE A 71 10.74 -0.24 -8.91
CA ILE A 71 9.36 -0.65 -8.69
C ILE A 71 8.56 -0.35 -9.94
N TYR A 72 7.83 -1.36 -10.39
CA TYR A 72 6.93 -1.29 -11.54
C TYR A 72 5.53 -1.71 -11.12
N PHE A 73 4.53 -1.26 -11.85
CA PHE A 73 3.15 -1.70 -11.67
C PHE A 73 2.53 -2.15 -12.98
N LEU A 74 1.51 -2.98 -12.87
CA LEU A 74 0.73 -3.51 -13.99
C LEU A 74 -0.74 -3.54 -13.57
N GLY A 75 -1.63 -2.89 -14.32
CA GLY A 75 -3.07 -3.00 -14.17
C GLY A 75 -3.61 -4.27 -14.81
N GLU A 76 -4.76 -4.74 -14.33
CA GLU A 76 -5.45 -5.89 -14.91
C GLU A 76 -5.74 -5.68 -16.41
N GLY A 77 -5.46 -6.69 -17.21
CA GLY A 77 -5.61 -6.63 -18.69
C GLY A 77 -4.49 -5.89 -19.40
N GLU A 78 -3.56 -5.28 -18.71
CA GLU A 78 -2.37 -4.68 -19.32
C GLU A 78 -1.28 -5.73 -19.56
N THR A 79 -0.40 -5.46 -20.53
CA THR A 79 0.70 -6.38 -20.89
C THR A 79 2.08 -5.77 -20.66
N GLN A 80 2.14 -4.47 -20.38
CA GLN A 80 3.40 -3.74 -20.23
C GLN A 80 3.55 -3.18 -18.82
N TRP A 81 4.66 -3.54 -18.18
CA TRP A 81 5.05 -2.98 -16.88
C TRP A 81 5.38 -1.49 -17.02
N LYS A 82 4.81 -0.68 -16.15
CA LYS A 82 5.05 0.76 -16.06
C LYS A 82 5.96 1.05 -14.87
N LEU A 83 6.96 1.87 -15.06
CA LEU A 83 7.87 2.28 -13.99
C LEU A 83 7.10 3.17 -13.00
N LEU A 84 7.12 2.80 -11.74
CA LEU A 84 6.59 3.60 -10.63
C LEU A 84 7.70 4.41 -9.96
N LYS A 85 8.83 3.76 -9.69
CA LYS A 85 10.01 4.38 -9.09
C LYS A 85 11.26 3.56 -9.39
N ASP A 86 12.37 4.23 -9.65
CA ASP A 86 13.70 3.64 -9.83
C ASP A 86 14.70 4.25 -8.85
N ASP A 87 15.90 3.71 -8.85
CA ASP A 87 17.06 4.18 -8.08
C ASP A 87 16.75 4.37 -6.58
N LEU A 88 15.96 3.44 -6.02
CA LEU A 88 15.69 3.40 -4.59
C LEU A 88 16.81 2.66 -3.86
N HIS A 89 17.30 3.25 -2.78
CA HIS A 89 18.25 2.62 -1.85
C HIS A 89 17.56 2.15 -0.56
N ASN A 90 16.36 2.65 -0.30
CA ASN A 90 15.52 2.18 0.81
C ASN A 90 14.65 1.01 0.37
N PRO A 91 14.49 -0.05 1.19
CA PRO A 91 13.67 -1.21 0.85
C PRO A 91 12.16 -0.94 1.06
N SER A 92 11.73 0.28 0.82
CA SER A 92 10.31 0.66 0.90
C SER A 92 10.01 1.88 0.05
N TYR A 93 8.75 1.95 -0.42
CA TYR A 93 8.26 3.09 -1.16
C TYR A 93 6.78 3.31 -0.90
N SER A 94 6.37 4.57 -0.83
CA SER A 94 4.97 4.96 -0.69
C SER A 94 4.56 5.88 -1.82
N TRP A 95 3.38 5.64 -2.38
CA TRP A 95 2.85 6.45 -3.48
C TRP A 95 1.38 6.81 -3.25
N ASP A 96 0.94 7.84 -3.96
CA ASP A 96 -0.46 8.25 -4.00
C ASP A 96 -1.22 7.37 -5.00
N SER A 97 -2.09 6.51 -4.50
CA SER A 97 -2.91 5.62 -5.33
C SER A 97 -4.16 6.30 -5.90
N GLU A 98 -4.51 7.52 -5.47
CA GLU A 98 -5.61 8.29 -6.07
C GLU A 98 -5.30 8.71 -7.52
N THR A 99 -4.02 8.66 -7.92
CA THR A 99 -3.59 8.93 -9.30
C THR A 99 -3.82 7.74 -10.25
N PHE A 100 -4.23 6.59 -9.72
CA PHE A 100 -4.48 5.37 -10.49
C PHE A 100 -5.99 5.22 -10.73
N PRO A 101 -6.42 4.75 -11.90
CA PRO A 101 -7.80 4.28 -12.09
C PRO A 101 -8.16 3.15 -11.12
N ASP A 102 -9.45 3.04 -10.80
CA ASP A 102 -9.95 1.91 -10.03
C ASP A 102 -9.70 0.60 -10.80
N GLY A 103 -9.31 -0.44 -10.08
CA GLY A 103 -9.02 -1.75 -10.68
C GLY A 103 -8.01 -2.58 -9.89
N MET A 104 -7.74 -3.77 -10.41
CA MET A 104 -6.74 -4.67 -9.84
C MET A 104 -5.34 -4.35 -10.39
N TYR A 105 -4.36 -4.37 -9.52
CA TYR A 105 -2.96 -4.10 -9.85
C TYR A 105 -2.03 -5.11 -9.21
N THR A 106 -0.87 -5.31 -9.84
CA THR A 106 0.29 -6.00 -9.27
C THR A 106 1.50 -5.09 -9.29
N VAL A 107 2.39 -5.27 -8.33
CA VAL A 107 3.68 -4.59 -8.26
C VAL A 107 4.79 -5.59 -8.52
N LYS A 108 5.74 -5.22 -9.38
CA LYS A 108 7.00 -5.92 -9.57
C LYS A 108 8.13 -5.09 -9.00
N VAL A 109 8.99 -5.72 -8.21
CA VAL A 109 10.22 -5.12 -7.71
C VAL A 109 11.40 -5.85 -8.35
N THR A 110 12.31 -5.08 -8.91
CA THR A 110 13.64 -5.54 -9.34
C THR A 110 14.66 -5.04 -8.32
N VAL A 111 15.51 -5.93 -7.84
CA VAL A 111 16.62 -5.62 -6.95
C VAL A 111 17.95 -5.87 -7.68
N SER A 112 18.93 -5.01 -7.43
CA SER A 112 20.26 -5.13 -8.02
C SER A 112 21.33 -4.71 -7.02
N ASP A 113 22.49 -5.38 -7.05
CA ASP A 113 23.72 -5.05 -6.32
C ASP A 113 24.68 -4.16 -7.12
N ALA A 114 24.21 -3.60 -8.24
CA ALA A 114 24.97 -2.69 -9.10
C ALA A 114 25.70 -1.53 -8.36
N PRO A 115 25.16 -0.99 -7.23
CA PRO A 115 25.90 0.03 -6.49
C PRO A 115 27.24 -0.42 -5.92
N SER A 116 27.44 -1.74 -5.71
CA SER A 116 28.66 -2.31 -5.13
C SER A 116 29.51 -3.06 -6.15
N ASN A 117 28.95 -3.40 -7.33
CA ASN A 117 29.58 -4.31 -8.29
C ASN A 117 29.74 -3.67 -9.68
N PRO A 118 30.82 -3.99 -10.41
CA PRO A 118 30.96 -3.58 -11.80
C PRO A 118 29.90 -4.25 -12.68
N PRO A 119 29.60 -3.70 -13.87
CA PRO A 119 28.48 -4.16 -14.71
C PRO A 119 28.53 -5.64 -15.11
N ASP A 120 29.72 -6.22 -15.24
CA ASP A 120 29.95 -7.62 -15.61
C ASP A 120 29.78 -8.60 -14.45
N GLN A 121 29.71 -8.11 -13.20
CA GLN A 121 29.51 -8.88 -11.97
C GLN A 121 28.19 -8.57 -11.27
N THR A 122 27.44 -7.60 -11.79
CA THR A 122 26.15 -7.20 -11.23
C THR A 122 25.13 -8.32 -11.33
N LEU A 123 24.52 -8.65 -10.19
CA LEU A 123 23.41 -9.57 -10.08
C LEU A 123 22.07 -8.82 -9.99
N ARG A 124 21.02 -9.46 -10.48
CA ARG A 124 19.66 -8.93 -10.43
C ARG A 124 18.67 -10.04 -10.09
N SER A 125 17.64 -9.66 -9.37
CA SER A 125 16.49 -10.52 -9.08
C SER A 125 15.21 -9.73 -9.17
N GLU A 126 14.10 -10.40 -9.43
CA GLU A 126 12.79 -9.76 -9.45
C GLU A 126 11.75 -10.60 -8.69
N MET A 127 10.72 -9.92 -8.22
CA MET A 127 9.58 -10.56 -7.57
C MET A 127 8.32 -9.75 -7.88
N ILE A 128 7.20 -10.44 -8.01
CA ILE A 128 5.87 -9.88 -8.25
C ILE A 128 5.02 -10.08 -7.00
N SER A 129 4.22 -9.08 -6.64
CA SER A 129 3.29 -9.14 -5.51
C SER A 129 2.04 -9.94 -5.86
N GLU A 130 1.26 -10.32 -4.84
CA GLU A 130 -0.14 -10.67 -5.03
C GLU A 130 -0.90 -9.46 -5.60
N PRO A 131 -1.97 -9.69 -6.38
CA PRO A 131 -2.84 -8.64 -6.86
C PRO A 131 -3.50 -7.87 -5.70
N PHE A 132 -3.70 -6.58 -5.87
CA PHE A 132 -4.39 -5.72 -4.91
C PHE A 132 -5.35 -4.76 -5.61
N LEU A 133 -6.44 -4.41 -4.93
CA LEU A 133 -7.44 -3.49 -5.45
C LEU A 133 -7.03 -2.03 -5.18
N VAL A 134 -7.12 -1.17 -6.18
CA VAL A 134 -7.22 0.28 -6.06
C VAL A 134 -8.67 0.66 -6.24
N ASP A 135 -9.25 1.36 -5.27
CA ASP A 135 -10.61 1.82 -5.26
C ASP A 135 -10.64 3.25 -4.71
N ASN A 136 -10.85 4.19 -5.60
CA ASN A 136 -10.91 5.63 -5.32
C ASN A 136 -12.35 6.16 -5.44
N THR A 137 -13.30 5.29 -5.78
CA THR A 137 -14.71 5.63 -5.94
C THR A 137 -15.43 5.51 -4.60
N ALA A 138 -16.07 6.58 -4.17
CA ALA A 138 -16.85 6.55 -2.94
C ALA A 138 -18.16 5.76 -3.12
N PRO A 139 -18.61 5.03 -2.08
CA PRO A 139 -19.90 4.35 -2.10
C PRO A 139 -21.06 5.36 -2.26
N ARG A 140 -22.13 4.92 -2.89
CA ARG A 140 -23.33 5.72 -3.13
C ARG A 140 -24.48 5.23 -2.27
N ILE A 141 -25.22 6.21 -1.73
CA ILE A 141 -26.52 5.94 -1.10
C ILE A 141 -27.60 6.15 -2.13
N ALA A 142 -28.44 5.15 -2.32
CA ALA A 142 -29.56 5.15 -3.27
C ALA A 142 -30.86 4.69 -2.60
N ASP A 143 -31.99 4.90 -3.29
CA ASP A 143 -33.32 4.39 -2.89
C ASP A 143 -33.76 4.79 -1.48
N ILE A 144 -33.41 6.01 -1.07
CA ILE A 144 -33.82 6.52 0.25
C ILE A 144 -35.34 6.64 0.29
N LYS A 145 -35.98 5.90 1.19
CA LYS A 145 -37.43 5.90 1.42
C LYS A 145 -37.73 6.04 2.89
N MET A 146 -38.66 6.88 3.22
CA MET A 146 -39.17 7.04 4.57
C MET A 146 -40.65 6.69 4.59
N ASN A 147 -41.03 5.74 5.42
CA ASN A 147 -42.42 5.35 5.65
C ASN A 147 -42.69 5.37 7.15
N ARG A 148 -43.44 6.40 7.61
CA ARG A 148 -43.71 6.66 9.00
C ARG A 148 -42.42 6.72 9.85
N LEU A 149 -42.11 5.64 10.57
CA LEU A 149 -40.93 5.53 11.44
C LEU A 149 -39.83 4.64 10.87
N THR A 150 -39.93 4.24 9.59
CA THR A 150 -38.96 3.36 8.97
C THR A 150 -38.21 4.13 7.87
N LEU A 151 -36.91 4.24 8.04
CA LEU A 151 -35.99 4.72 7.00
C LEU A 151 -35.37 3.49 6.31
N SER A 152 -35.46 3.43 4.99
CA SER A 152 -34.79 2.42 4.17
C SER A 152 -33.96 3.09 3.08
N PHE A 153 -32.78 2.54 2.82
CA PHE A 153 -31.89 3.00 1.76
C PHE A 153 -30.97 1.85 1.31
N THR A 154 -30.42 1.98 0.14
CA THR A 154 -29.42 1.07 -0.40
C THR A 154 -28.07 1.76 -0.40
N VAL A 155 -27.02 1.07 0.06
CA VAL A 155 -25.63 1.53 -0.11
C VAL A 155 -24.94 0.61 -1.09
N GLN A 156 -24.33 1.18 -2.11
CA GLN A 156 -23.66 0.45 -3.17
C GLN A 156 -22.27 1.02 -3.41
N ASP A 157 -21.33 0.13 -3.56
CA ASP A 157 -19.99 0.39 -4.07
C ASP A 157 -19.73 -0.57 -5.23
N VAL A 158 -19.05 -0.10 -6.27
CA VAL A 158 -18.84 -0.89 -7.50
C VAL A 158 -17.59 -1.76 -7.39
N ALA A 159 -16.59 -1.28 -6.66
CA ALA A 159 -15.26 -1.90 -6.64
C ALA A 159 -14.98 -2.64 -5.33
N SER A 160 -15.54 -2.17 -4.21
CA SER A 160 -15.26 -2.76 -2.90
C SER A 160 -16.53 -2.99 -2.06
N PRO A 161 -16.54 -3.96 -1.14
CA PRO A 161 -17.67 -4.16 -0.24
C PRO A 161 -17.76 -3.04 0.79
N VAL A 162 -18.97 -2.52 1.00
CA VAL A 162 -19.24 -1.53 2.05
C VAL A 162 -19.11 -2.20 3.42
N PHE A 163 -18.14 -1.75 4.20
CA PHE A 163 -17.84 -2.34 5.51
C PHE A 163 -18.73 -1.80 6.62
N LYS A 164 -19.08 -0.52 6.59
CA LYS A 164 -19.85 0.16 7.66
C LYS A 164 -20.70 1.27 7.08
N VAL A 165 -21.90 1.40 7.61
CA VAL A 165 -22.80 2.52 7.34
C VAL A 165 -23.23 3.11 8.69
N GLU A 166 -23.14 4.42 8.83
CA GLU A 166 -23.55 5.16 10.01
C GLU A 166 -24.63 6.16 9.62
N TYR A 167 -25.57 6.40 10.50
CA TYR A 167 -26.59 7.42 10.31
C TYR A 167 -26.78 8.20 11.62
N ALA A 168 -27.16 9.45 11.49
CA ALA A 168 -27.55 10.29 12.62
C ALA A 168 -28.96 10.85 12.36
N ILE A 169 -29.75 11.02 13.41
CA ILE A 169 -31.06 11.65 13.37
C ILE A 169 -30.97 12.95 14.18
N ASP A 170 -31.42 14.06 13.56
CA ASP A 170 -31.42 15.40 14.17
C ASP A 170 -30.05 15.85 14.73
N GLY A 171 -28.95 15.40 14.09
CA GLY A 171 -27.59 15.77 14.51
C GLY A 171 -27.16 15.13 15.84
N GLY A 172 -27.85 14.11 16.30
CA GLY A 172 -27.40 13.27 17.42
C GLY A 172 -26.27 12.32 17.00
N ASP A 173 -25.34 12.05 17.93
CA ASP A 173 -24.27 11.05 17.77
C ASP A 173 -24.82 9.62 17.79
#